data_44e1ef61c06de72a2cce29da10fef348
#
_entry.id   44e1ef61c06de72a2cce29da10fef348
#
_cell.length_a   1.000
_cell.length_b   1.000
_cell.length_c   1.000
_cell.angle_alpha   90.00
_cell.angle_beta   90.00
_cell.angle_gamma   90.00
#
_symmetry.space_group_name_H-M   'P 1'
#
loop_
_entity.id
_entity.type
_entity.pdbx_description
1 polymer ?
#
loop_
_entity_poly.entity_id
_entity_poly.type
_entity_poly.pdbx_seq_one_letter_code
_entity_poly.pdbx_strand_id
1 'polypeptide(L)'
;MVDASVSTSAETAEQSLDELLRASHEASPAELPGALDRYTTAMRMGHAVVFLIDLQQRLLIPLDEDVPRLDLDDSLAGFAYRTSTVRVKEDDEGGLDVWLPLMNGAERLGVLKLRMDFLDALTLWRCRTLASLLSLVITSKRTSIDTFARRTRTRSMELPTEMVRAFLPPRSIGTGRVISTAVLEPAYELGGDAFDHSFTEDVLHATILDAMGHDLASGLTTSVAMAGSRNARRTGADLAELVTTVDEALAKWLPDQFCTGVFLRLHMPSGALRWSNCGHPTPLVIRRQRLLDRELERGGPPPPGGGPPAAGGAPPPPQAGRRGGGG
;
A
#
# COMPACT_ATOMS: atom_id res chain seq x y z
N MET A 1 8.24 26.89 -41.72
CA MET A 1 8.22 25.42 -41.89
C MET A 1 8.46 24.64 -40.57
N VAL A 2 8.71 25.31 -39.46
CA VAL A 2 8.92 24.68 -38.11
C VAL A 2 7.57 24.47 -37.38
N ASP A 3 6.53 25.24 -37.72
CA ASP A 3 5.25 25.25 -36.99
C ASP A 3 4.33 24.04 -37.30
N ALA A 4 4.35 23.53 -38.51
CA ALA A 4 3.48 22.42 -38.93
C ALA A 4 3.91 21.07 -38.33
N SER A 5 5.20 20.84 -38.11
CA SER A 5 5.73 19.58 -37.54
C SER A 5 5.47 19.46 -36.02
N VAL A 6 5.42 20.57 -35.33
CA VAL A 6 5.13 20.63 -33.88
C VAL A 6 3.64 20.39 -33.64
N SER A 7 2.75 20.98 -34.48
CA SER A 7 1.31 20.78 -34.40
C SER A 7 0.92 19.30 -34.63
N THR A 8 1.47 18.67 -35.67
CA THR A 8 1.17 17.25 -35.98
C THR A 8 1.66 16.31 -34.90
N SER A 9 2.81 16.62 -34.26
CA SER A 9 3.32 15.80 -33.13
C SER A 9 2.50 15.93 -31.87
N ALA A 10 1.95 17.13 -31.59
CA ALA A 10 1.07 17.34 -30.44
C ALA A 10 -0.29 16.65 -30.61
N GLU A 11 -0.89 16.76 -31.80
CA GLU A 11 -2.16 16.07 -32.13
C GLU A 11 -2.03 14.54 -32.05
N THR A 12 -0.88 13.99 -32.51
CA THR A 12 -0.62 12.55 -32.38
C THR A 12 -0.45 12.13 -30.92
N ALA A 13 0.15 12.97 -30.09
CA ALA A 13 0.33 12.71 -28.65
C ALA A 13 -1.01 12.72 -27.90
N GLU A 14 -1.88 13.68 -28.20
CA GLU A 14 -3.23 13.77 -27.59
C GLU A 14 -4.10 12.57 -28.00
N GLN A 15 -4.10 12.21 -29.27
CA GLN A 15 -4.82 11.04 -29.78
C GLN A 15 -4.33 9.74 -29.14
N SER A 16 -3.01 9.56 -29.02
CA SER A 16 -2.43 8.37 -28.39
C SER A 16 -2.73 8.30 -26.90
N LEU A 17 -2.79 9.43 -26.20
CA LEU A 17 -3.20 9.48 -24.80
C LEU A 17 -4.67 9.13 -24.63
N ASP A 18 -5.56 9.67 -25.49
CA ASP A 18 -6.98 9.34 -25.47
C ASP A 18 -7.22 7.85 -25.75
N GLU A 19 -6.48 7.27 -26.69
CA GLU A 19 -6.51 5.82 -26.95
C GLU A 19 -6.04 5.01 -25.75
N LEU A 20 -4.96 5.39 -25.06
CA LEU A 20 -4.48 4.73 -23.86
C LEU A 20 -5.52 4.84 -22.73
N LEU A 21 -6.10 6.01 -22.52
CA LEU A 21 -7.16 6.22 -21.52
C LEU A 21 -8.41 5.40 -21.84
N ARG A 22 -8.87 5.39 -23.10
CA ARG A 22 -9.99 4.58 -23.55
C ARG A 22 -9.70 3.09 -23.38
N ALA A 23 -8.54 2.62 -23.83
CA ALA A 23 -8.10 1.26 -23.60
C ALA A 23 -8.02 0.93 -22.10
N SER A 24 -7.59 1.87 -21.27
CA SER A 24 -7.57 1.67 -19.82
C SER A 24 -8.97 1.55 -19.21
N HIS A 25 -10.01 2.13 -19.82
CA HIS A 25 -11.40 1.99 -19.37
C HIS A 25 -12.06 0.72 -19.91
N GLU A 26 -11.86 0.40 -21.17
CA GLU A 26 -12.58 -0.65 -21.92
C GLU A 26 -11.82 -1.97 -21.98
N ALA A 27 -10.48 -1.91 -22.04
CA ALA A 27 -9.64 -3.08 -22.25
C ALA A 27 -9.53 -3.98 -21.01
N SER A 28 -9.43 -5.28 -21.26
CA SER A 28 -9.02 -6.24 -20.26
C SER A 28 -7.54 -6.01 -19.86
N PRO A 29 -7.10 -6.47 -18.69
CA PRO A 29 -5.67 -6.39 -18.32
C PRO A 29 -4.73 -7.09 -19.30
N ALA A 30 -5.21 -8.08 -20.04
CA ALA A 30 -4.44 -8.75 -21.07
C ALA A 30 -4.15 -7.85 -22.28
N GLU A 31 -4.98 -6.84 -22.52
CA GLU A 31 -4.82 -5.87 -23.63
C GLU A 31 -4.01 -4.64 -23.22
N LEU A 32 -3.84 -4.41 -21.90
CA LEU A 32 -3.11 -3.26 -21.38
C LEU A 32 -1.64 -3.20 -21.88
N PRO A 33 -0.87 -4.29 -21.90
CA PRO A 33 0.49 -4.26 -22.45
C PRO A 33 0.53 -3.80 -23.91
N GLY A 34 -0.37 -4.32 -24.76
CA GLY A 34 -0.43 -3.93 -26.17
C GLY A 34 -0.86 -2.47 -26.38
N ALA A 35 -1.82 -1.97 -25.59
CA ALA A 35 -2.21 -0.56 -25.63
C ALA A 35 -1.08 0.37 -25.19
N LEU A 36 -0.36 -0.05 -24.13
CA LEU A 36 0.79 0.67 -23.62
C LEU A 36 1.92 0.74 -24.66
N ASP A 37 2.22 -0.37 -25.30
CA ASP A 37 3.29 -0.45 -26.31
C ASP A 37 2.99 0.42 -27.53
N ARG A 38 1.74 0.44 -28.01
CA ARG A 38 1.29 1.39 -29.06
C ARG A 38 1.49 2.84 -28.65
N TYR A 39 1.10 3.19 -27.41
CA TYR A 39 1.29 4.54 -26.89
C TYR A 39 2.77 4.93 -26.82
N THR A 40 3.61 4.08 -26.21
CA THR A 40 5.03 4.37 -26.02
C THR A 40 5.78 4.44 -27.35
N THR A 41 5.39 3.63 -28.33
CA THR A 41 5.94 3.68 -29.70
C THR A 41 5.54 4.98 -30.40
N ALA A 42 4.27 5.39 -30.37
CA ALA A 42 3.80 6.65 -30.94
C ALA A 42 4.50 7.87 -30.32
N MET A 43 4.81 7.81 -29.02
CA MET A 43 5.50 8.85 -28.27
C MET A 43 7.02 8.77 -28.36
N ARG A 44 7.57 7.83 -29.13
CA ARG A 44 9.02 7.53 -29.24
C ARG A 44 9.69 7.25 -27.89
N MET A 45 8.95 6.59 -26.99
CA MET A 45 9.44 6.20 -25.67
C MET A 45 9.91 4.72 -25.66
N GLY A 46 9.89 4.06 -26.81
CA GLY A 46 10.36 2.70 -26.99
C GLY A 46 9.38 1.63 -26.48
N HIS A 47 9.90 0.43 -26.23
CA HIS A 47 9.11 -0.72 -25.80
C HIS A 47 8.88 -0.69 -24.28
N ALA A 48 7.65 -0.99 -23.85
CA ALA A 48 7.22 -0.90 -22.46
C ALA A 48 6.84 -2.25 -21.88
N VAL A 49 7.32 -2.53 -20.67
CA VAL A 49 6.92 -3.71 -19.88
C VAL A 49 6.54 -3.29 -18.47
N VAL A 50 5.36 -3.71 -18.03
CA VAL A 50 4.87 -3.46 -16.65
C VAL A 50 5.13 -4.69 -15.80
N PHE A 51 5.79 -4.48 -14.66
CA PHE A 51 6.00 -5.49 -13.63
C PHE A 51 5.22 -5.11 -12.38
N LEU A 52 4.47 -6.04 -11.81
CA LEU A 52 3.78 -5.88 -10.53
C LEU A 52 4.48 -6.67 -9.44
N ILE A 53 4.47 -6.13 -8.24
CA ILE A 53 5.02 -6.85 -7.08
C ILE A 53 4.09 -8.01 -6.67
N ASP A 54 4.66 -9.16 -6.37
CA ASP A 54 3.93 -10.30 -5.84
C ASP A 54 3.48 -10.07 -4.37
N LEU A 55 2.62 -10.92 -3.87
CA LEU A 55 2.08 -10.78 -2.51
C LEU A 55 3.14 -10.90 -1.41
N GLN A 56 4.21 -11.67 -1.64
CA GLN A 56 5.31 -11.84 -0.68
C GLN A 56 6.38 -10.75 -0.78
N GLN A 57 6.28 -9.85 -1.78
CA GLN A 57 7.26 -8.82 -2.07
C GLN A 57 8.66 -9.39 -2.35
N ARG A 58 8.72 -10.49 -3.09
CA ARG A 58 9.97 -11.14 -3.49
C ARG A 58 10.24 -11.08 -4.99
N LEU A 59 9.16 -11.03 -5.78
CA LEU A 59 9.24 -11.10 -7.23
C LEU A 59 8.48 -9.95 -7.88
N LEU A 60 9.05 -9.40 -8.94
CA LEU A 60 8.38 -8.52 -9.88
C LEU A 60 7.86 -9.36 -11.06
N ILE A 61 6.55 -9.47 -11.16
CA ILE A 61 5.84 -10.30 -12.12
C ILE A 61 5.40 -9.45 -13.29
N PRO A 62 5.82 -9.76 -14.53
CA PRO A 62 5.41 -9.01 -15.72
C PRO A 62 3.93 -9.25 -16.03
N LEU A 63 3.25 -8.24 -16.57
CA LEU A 63 1.91 -8.41 -17.13
C LEU A 63 1.93 -9.20 -18.43
N ASP A 64 3.01 -9.11 -19.19
CA ASP A 64 3.27 -9.90 -20.37
C ASP A 64 3.81 -11.29 -19.99
N GLU A 65 3.22 -12.35 -20.59
CA GLU A 65 3.56 -13.75 -20.27
C GLU A 65 4.90 -14.18 -20.82
N ASP A 66 5.31 -13.57 -21.92
CA ASP A 66 6.56 -13.92 -22.61
C ASP A 66 7.81 -13.30 -21.95
N VAL A 67 7.61 -12.39 -20.98
CA VAL A 67 8.69 -11.73 -20.26
C VAL A 67 9.00 -12.49 -18.96
N PRO A 68 10.27 -12.75 -18.62
CA PRO A 68 10.62 -13.40 -17.36
C PRO A 68 10.35 -12.51 -16.14
N ARG A 69 9.93 -13.13 -15.04
CA ARG A 69 9.86 -12.49 -13.74
C ARG A 69 11.24 -12.11 -13.21
N LEU A 70 11.32 -11.07 -12.40
CA LEU A 70 12.56 -10.55 -11.84
C LEU A 70 12.56 -10.70 -10.31
N ASP A 71 13.73 -11.02 -9.78
CA ASP A 71 13.93 -11.04 -8.34
C ASP A 71 13.97 -9.60 -7.80
N LEU A 72 13.35 -9.38 -6.62
CA LEU A 72 13.29 -8.06 -6.01
C LEU A 72 14.63 -7.63 -5.42
N ASP A 73 15.42 -8.56 -4.91
CA ASP A 73 16.67 -8.24 -4.23
C ASP A 73 17.85 -8.14 -5.21
N ASP A 74 17.86 -8.96 -6.25
CA ASP A 74 18.99 -9.13 -7.15
C ASP A 74 18.84 -8.40 -8.49
N SER A 75 17.79 -7.58 -8.69
CA SER A 75 17.56 -6.87 -9.94
C SER A 75 17.61 -5.35 -9.81
N LEU A 76 17.97 -4.67 -10.92
CA LEU A 76 17.90 -3.21 -11.01
C LEU A 76 16.44 -2.71 -10.90
N ALA A 77 15.49 -3.48 -11.41
CA ALA A 77 14.07 -3.25 -11.25
C ALA A 77 13.66 -3.27 -9.77
N GLY A 78 14.13 -4.27 -9.02
CA GLY A 78 13.90 -4.36 -7.58
C GLY A 78 14.55 -3.22 -6.82
N PHE A 79 15.73 -2.76 -7.23
CA PHE A 79 16.34 -1.56 -6.64
C PHE A 79 15.49 -0.31 -6.90
N ALA A 80 14.98 -0.11 -8.13
CA ALA A 80 14.06 0.98 -8.47
C ALA A 80 12.78 0.94 -7.60
N TYR A 81 12.21 -0.25 -7.43
CA TYR A 81 11.03 -0.48 -6.57
C TYR A 81 11.30 -0.13 -5.10
N ARG A 82 12.37 -0.68 -4.50
CA ARG A 82 12.69 -0.48 -3.07
C ARG A 82 13.00 0.97 -2.74
N THR A 83 13.71 1.66 -3.62
CA THR A 83 14.13 3.05 -3.40
C THR A 83 13.12 4.08 -3.91
N SER A 84 12.09 3.65 -4.65
CA SER A 84 11.11 4.53 -5.31
C SER A 84 11.79 5.59 -6.21
N THR A 85 12.88 5.20 -6.89
CA THR A 85 13.67 6.10 -7.73
C THR A 85 13.86 5.51 -9.13
N VAL A 86 13.93 6.39 -10.14
CA VAL A 86 14.24 5.99 -11.51
C VAL A 86 15.65 5.42 -11.57
N ARG A 87 15.82 4.32 -12.30
CA ARG A 87 17.12 3.71 -12.63
C ARG A 87 17.26 3.59 -14.14
N VAL A 88 18.47 3.81 -14.59
CA VAL A 88 18.83 3.70 -16.01
C VAL A 88 20.06 2.81 -16.13
N LYS A 89 20.04 1.92 -17.09
CA LYS A 89 21.18 1.08 -17.46
C LYS A 89 21.29 1.06 -18.97
N GLU A 90 22.49 1.26 -19.48
CA GLU A 90 22.81 1.01 -20.88
C GLU A 90 22.83 -0.50 -21.14
N ASP A 91 22.20 -0.94 -22.21
CA ASP A 91 22.23 -2.32 -22.64
C ASP A 91 23.43 -2.60 -23.55
N ASP A 92 23.66 -3.88 -23.86
CA ASP A 92 24.81 -4.32 -24.66
C ASP A 92 24.72 -3.88 -26.15
N GLU A 93 23.56 -3.36 -26.59
CA GLU A 93 23.30 -2.88 -27.97
C GLU A 93 23.33 -1.33 -28.05
N GLY A 94 23.66 -0.65 -26.96
CA GLY A 94 23.73 0.82 -26.86
C GLY A 94 22.37 1.49 -26.60
N GLY A 95 21.32 0.74 -26.32
CA GLY A 95 20.03 1.25 -25.88
C GLY A 95 20.00 1.49 -24.36
N LEU A 96 18.97 2.16 -23.90
CA LEU A 96 18.76 2.47 -22.48
C LEU A 96 17.56 1.70 -21.93
N ASP A 97 17.78 0.89 -20.92
CA ASP A 97 16.76 0.35 -20.06
C ASP A 97 16.44 1.33 -18.92
N VAL A 98 15.25 1.90 -18.94
CA VAL A 98 14.78 2.88 -17.94
C VAL A 98 13.73 2.22 -17.06
N TRP A 99 13.98 2.16 -15.76
CA TRP A 99 13.11 1.55 -14.75
C TRP A 99 12.46 2.62 -13.89
N LEU A 100 11.13 2.72 -13.95
CA LEU A 100 10.34 3.71 -13.22
C LEU A 100 9.47 3.02 -12.18
N PRO A 101 9.50 3.44 -10.90
CA PRO A 101 8.61 2.89 -9.90
C PRO A 101 7.16 3.27 -10.21
N LEU A 102 6.25 2.31 -10.09
CA LEU A 102 4.81 2.51 -10.16
C LEU A 102 4.29 2.77 -8.75
N MET A 103 3.86 3.99 -8.49
CA MET A 103 3.47 4.47 -7.15
C MET A 103 2.05 5.02 -7.16
N ASN A 104 1.26 4.63 -6.14
CA ASN A 104 0.00 5.28 -5.81
C ASN A 104 0.10 5.88 -4.40
N GLY A 105 0.41 7.17 -4.31
CA GLY A 105 0.79 7.79 -3.04
C GLY A 105 2.02 7.12 -2.43
N ALA A 106 1.90 6.53 -1.25
CA ALA A 106 2.97 5.78 -0.59
C ALA A 106 3.01 4.29 -0.98
N GLU A 107 1.98 3.79 -1.67
CA GLU A 107 1.91 2.39 -2.08
C GLU A 107 2.77 2.14 -3.32
N ARG A 108 3.67 1.16 -3.24
CA ARG A 108 4.48 0.67 -4.34
C ARG A 108 3.75 -0.48 -5.02
N LEU A 109 3.38 -0.32 -6.29
CA LEU A 109 2.62 -1.30 -7.06
C LEU A 109 3.54 -2.22 -7.88
N GLY A 110 4.68 -1.68 -8.33
CA GLY A 110 5.59 -2.38 -9.22
C GLY A 110 6.56 -1.44 -9.90
N VAL A 111 6.98 -1.80 -11.12
CA VAL A 111 7.95 -1.05 -11.92
C VAL A 111 7.52 -1.07 -13.39
N LEU A 112 7.63 0.06 -14.07
CA LEU A 112 7.57 0.17 -15.52
C LEU A 112 8.99 0.13 -16.09
N LYS A 113 9.28 -0.81 -16.99
CA LYS A 113 10.48 -0.81 -17.83
C LYS A 113 10.15 -0.16 -19.16
N LEU A 114 11.01 0.74 -19.60
CA LEU A 114 11.01 1.30 -20.96
C LEU A 114 12.38 1.07 -21.59
N ARG A 115 12.42 0.54 -22.81
CA ARG A 115 13.65 0.42 -23.60
C ARG A 115 13.64 1.47 -24.71
N MET A 116 14.62 2.36 -24.72
CA MET A 116 14.70 3.49 -25.65
C MET A 116 16.14 3.78 -26.08
N ASP A 117 16.30 4.51 -27.17
CA ASP A 117 17.63 4.84 -27.71
C ASP A 117 18.28 6.03 -27.01
N PHE A 118 17.46 6.94 -26.43
CA PHE A 118 17.97 8.12 -25.72
C PHE A 118 17.00 8.58 -24.65
N LEU A 119 17.50 9.30 -23.64
CA LEU A 119 16.72 9.83 -22.54
C LEU A 119 17.11 11.29 -22.29
N ASP A 120 16.25 12.22 -22.69
CA ASP A 120 16.37 13.62 -22.33
C ASP A 120 15.38 14.02 -21.20
N ALA A 121 15.43 15.26 -20.77
CA ALA A 121 14.57 15.76 -19.68
C ALA A 121 13.08 15.68 -20.01
N LEU A 122 12.69 15.95 -21.26
CA LEU A 122 11.31 15.90 -21.71
C LEU A 122 10.81 14.45 -21.77
N THR A 123 11.60 13.54 -22.31
CA THR A 123 11.29 12.11 -22.36
C THR A 123 11.17 11.54 -20.94
N LEU A 124 12.08 11.88 -20.02
CA LEU A 124 12.01 11.47 -18.64
C LEU A 124 10.73 11.99 -17.94
N TRP A 125 10.34 13.24 -18.20
CA TRP A 125 9.09 13.79 -17.68
C TRP A 125 7.87 13.01 -18.22
N ARG A 126 7.82 12.69 -19.51
CA ARG A 126 6.78 11.86 -20.12
C ARG A 126 6.72 10.46 -19.51
N CYS A 127 7.87 9.83 -19.31
CA CYS A 127 7.97 8.52 -18.65
C CYS A 127 7.39 8.55 -17.23
N ARG A 128 7.70 9.56 -16.45
CA ARG A 128 7.15 9.73 -15.09
C ARG A 128 5.63 9.96 -15.10
N THR A 129 5.14 10.76 -16.04
CA THR A 129 3.70 10.99 -16.21
C THR A 129 2.98 9.69 -16.57
N LEU A 130 3.54 8.92 -17.51
CA LEU A 130 3.01 7.61 -17.89
C LEU A 130 3.00 6.64 -16.71
N ALA A 131 4.08 6.54 -15.95
CA ALA A 131 4.15 5.69 -14.75
C ALA A 131 3.09 6.07 -13.71
N SER A 132 2.83 7.37 -13.52
CA SER A 132 1.78 7.87 -12.63
C SER A 132 0.37 7.49 -13.14
N LEU A 133 0.09 7.66 -14.43
CA LEU A 133 -1.19 7.26 -15.03
C LEU A 133 -1.42 5.75 -14.93
N LEU A 134 -0.40 4.93 -15.24
CA LEU A 134 -0.48 3.48 -15.11
C LEU A 134 -0.75 3.05 -13.66
N SER A 135 -0.12 3.72 -12.70
CA SER A 135 -0.36 3.45 -11.28
C SER A 135 -1.82 3.69 -10.90
N LEU A 136 -2.44 4.75 -11.38
CA LEU A 136 -3.87 5.04 -11.16
C LEU A 136 -4.76 4.00 -11.84
N VAL A 137 -4.47 3.64 -13.09
CA VAL A 137 -5.21 2.63 -13.86
C VAL A 137 -5.15 1.27 -13.15
N ILE A 138 -3.96 0.81 -12.77
CA ILE A 138 -3.75 -0.45 -12.06
C ILE A 138 -4.51 -0.44 -10.73
N THR A 139 -4.40 0.63 -9.95
CA THR A 139 -5.09 0.77 -8.66
C THR A 139 -6.60 0.72 -8.82
N SER A 140 -7.16 1.40 -9.83
CA SER A 140 -8.59 1.40 -10.11
C SER A 140 -9.10 0.01 -10.53
N LYS A 141 -8.34 -0.69 -11.34
CA LYS A 141 -8.78 -1.97 -11.93
C LYS A 141 -8.49 -3.21 -11.06
N ARG A 142 -7.48 -3.17 -10.21
CA ARG A 142 -7.08 -4.36 -9.41
C ARG A 142 -8.15 -4.87 -8.44
N THR A 143 -9.14 -4.03 -8.11
CA THR A 143 -10.25 -4.38 -7.21
C THR A 143 -11.41 -5.04 -7.94
N SER A 144 -11.50 -4.90 -9.26
CA SER A 144 -12.61 -5.39 -10.08
C SER A 144 -12.20 -6.42 -11.13
N ILE A 145 -10.90 -6.69 -11.26
CA ILE A 145 -10.37 -7.57 -12.30
C ILE A 145 -9.40 -8.59 -11.72
N ASP A 146 -9.79 -9.86 -11.74
CA ASP A 146 -9.03 -10.97 -11.16
C ASP A 146 -7.66 -11.24 -11.83
N THR A 147 -7.45 -10.76 -13.06
CA THR A 147 -6.20 -10.98 -13.77
C THR A 147 -4.99 -10.43 -13.00
N PHE A 148 -5.11 -9.25 -12.37
CA PHE A 148 -4.03 -8.70 -11.56
C PHE A 148 -3.76 -9.55 -10.33
N ALA A 149 -4.81 -10.01 -9.64
CA ALA A 149 -4.70 -10.90 -8.50
C ALA A 149 -4.07 -12.24 -8.89
N ARG A 150 -4.51 -12.83 -10.02
CA ARG A 150 -3.95 -14.09 -10.54
C ARG A 150 -2.47 -13.97 -10.90
N ARG A 151 -2.05 -12.85 -11.49
CA ARG A 151 -0.64 -12.60 -11.85
C ARG A 151 0.26 -12.45 -10.63
N THR A 152 -0.17 -11.72 -9.64
CA THR A 152 0.64 -11.44 -8.44
C THR A 152 0.61 -12.58 -7.42
N ARG A 153 -0.24 -13.59 -7.59
CA ARG A 153 -0.28 -14.79 -6.76
C ARG A 153 0.69 -15.84 -7.30
N THR A 154 1.64 -16.23 -6.49
CA THR A 154 2.63 -17.27 -6.82
C THR A 154 2.28 -18.63 -6.22
N ARG A 155 1.27 -18.70 -5.34
CA ARG A 155 0.76 -19.91 -4.69
C ARG A 155 -0.77 -19.89 -4.59
N SER A 156 -1.37 -21.06 -4.30
CA SER A 156 -2.77 -21.16 -3.89
C SER A 156 -2.99 -20.44 -2.56
N MET A 157 -4.19 -19.94 -2.35
CA MET A 157 -4.58 -19.22 -1.14
C MET A 157 -5.71 -19.98 -0.46
N GLU A 158 -5.66 -20.08 0.86
CA GLU A 158 -6.71 -20.67 1.66
C GLU A 158 -7.92 -19.74 1.79
N LEU A 159 -9.10 -20.31 2.02
CA LEU A 159 -10.36 -19.56 2.12
C LEU A 159 -10.34 -18.51 3.25
N PRO A 160 -9.83 -18.77 4.47
CA PRO A 160 -9.71 -17.75 5.52
C PRO A 160 -8.86 -16.57 5.07
N THR A 161 -7.74 -16.86 4.41
CA THR A 161 -6.83 -15.84 3.89
C THR A 161 -7.50 -14.98 2.81
N GLU A 162 -8.24 -15.59 1.89
CA GLU A 162 -8.99 -14.87 0.85
C GLU A 162 -10.01 -13.91 1.48
N MET A 163 -10.73 -14.38 2.51
CA MET A 163 -11.71 -13.58 3.22
C MET A 163 -11.08 -12.38 3.92
N VAL A 164 -10.01 -12.58 4.70
CA VAL A 164 -9.32 -11.48 5.39
C VAL A 164 -8.75 -10.48 4.38
N ARG A 165 -8.14 -10.97 3.28
CA ARG A 165 -7.58 -10.11 2.24
C ARG A 165 -8.61 -9.23 1.54
N ALA A 166 -9.83 -9.69 1.39
CA ALA A 166 -10.91 -8.87 0.83
C ALA A 166 -11.20 -7.60 1.66
N PHE A 167 -10.86 -7.62 2.95
CA PHE A 167 -11.02 -6.49 3.86
C PHE A 167 -9.74 -5.65 4.03
N LEU A 168 -8.56 -6.17 3.68
CA LEU A 168 -7.31 -5.43 3.90
C LEU A 168 -7.25 -4.16 3.04
N PRO A 169 -6.81 -3.03 3.62
CA PRO A 169 -6.50 -1.83 2.86
C PRO A 169 -5.19 -2.00 2.07
N PRO A 170 -4.82 -1.03 1.22
CA PRO A 170 -3.48 -0.97 0.64
C PRO A 170 -2.40 -1.11 1.71
N ARG A 171 -1.29 -1.80 1.39
CA ARG A 171 -0.18 -2.01 2.36
C ARG A 171 0.44 -0.73 2.90
N SER A 172 0.47 0.31 2.08
CA SER A 172 1.02 1.59 2.46
C SER A 172 0.09 2.71 2.05
N ILE A 173 -0.22 3.56 3.01
CA ILE A 173 -0.91 4.82 2.78
C ILE A 173 -0.06 5.95 3.33
N GLY A 174 -0.13 7.13 2.73
CA GLY A 174 0.73 8.21 3.18
C GLY A 174 0.29 9.58 2.71
N THR A 175 0.79 10.56 3.44
CA THR A 175 0.74 11.99 3.10
C THR A 175 2.16 12.52 3.09
N GLY A 176 2.36 13.80 2.77
CA GLY A 176 3.67 14.44 2.88
C GLY A 176 4.25 14.50 4.30
N ARG A 177 3.48 14.09 5.33
CA ARG A 177 3.87 14.17 6.75
C ARG A 177 4.05 12.82 7.40
N VAL A 178 3.31 11.81 6.99
CA VAL A 178 3.32 10.48 7.61
C VAL A 178 3.07 9.39 6.58
N ILE A 179 3.73 8.26 6.77
CA ILE A 179 3.49 7.03 6.03
C ILE A 179 3.13 5.95 7.04
N SER A 180 2.06 5.22 6.76
CA SER A 180 1.69 4.00 7.46
C SER A 180 1.88 2.82 6.53
N THR A 181 2.65 1.83 6.95
CA THR A 181 2.93 0.63 6.17
C THR A 181 2.72 -0.60 7.04
N ALA A 182 2.09 -1.62 6.47
CA ALA A 182 1.87 -2.90 7.13
C ALA A 182 2.28 -4.07 6.24
N VAL A 183 2.72 -5.15 6.86
CA VAL A 183 3.08 -6.41 6.23
C VAL A 183 2.44 -7.55 7.02
N LEU A 184 1.88 -8.53 6.32
CA LEU A 184 1.39 -9.78 6.89
C LEU A 184 2.21 -10.94 6.32
N GLU A 185 2.82 -11.71 7.19
CA GLU A 185 3.58 -12.93 6.88
C GLU A 185 3.11 -14.08 7.79
N PRO A 186 2.86 -15.25 7.21
CA PRO A 186 2.93 -15.63 5.79
C PRO A 186 1.79 -15.03 4.95
N ALA A 187 2.08 -14.68 3.68
CA ALA A 187 1.14 -13.93 2.83
C ALA A 187 -0.05 -14.77 2.29
N TYR A 188 0.05 -16.10 2.28
CA TYR A 188 -0.92 -17.03 1.70
C TYR A 188 -1.67 -17.87 2.73
N GLU A 189 -1.22 -17.87 3.96
CA GLU A 189 -1.73 -18.68 5.07
C GLU A 189 -2.03 -17.74 6.25
N LEU A 190 -2.79 -16.67 6.00
CA LEU A 190 -3.24 -15.76 7.05
C LEU A 190 -4.27 -16.50 7.90
N GLY A 191 -3.98 -16.61 9.19
CA GLY A 191 -4.93 -17.07 10.18
C GLY A 191 -5.87 -15.93 10.58
N GLY A 192 -5.84 -15.54 11.86
CA GLY A 192 -6.59 -14.43 12.41
C GLY A 192 -5.96 -13.04 12.28
N ASP A 193 -4.80 -12.92 11.66
CA ASP A 193 -4.04 -11.66 11.60
C ASP A 193 -4.58 -10.69 10.55
N ALA A 194 -4.75 -9.43 10.92
CA ALA A 194 -5.08 -8.34 10.01
C ALA A 194 -4.55 -6.98 10.48
N PHE A 195 -4.51 -6.06 9.55
CA PHE A 195 -4.28 -4.64 9.83
C PHE A 195 -5.33 -3.77 9.13
N ASP A 196 -5.58 -2.62 9.70
CA ASP A 196 -6.32 -1.55 9.04
C ASP A 196 -5.65 -0.21 9.27
N HIS A 197 -5.70 0.67 8.27
CA HIS A 197 -5.29 2.04 8.43
C HIS A 197 -6.06 2.97 7.49
N SER A 198 -6.28 4.19 7.93
CA SER A 198 -6.90 5.22 7.10
C SER A 198 -6.60 6.61 7.63
N PHE A 199 -6.80 7.59 6.77
CA PHE A 199 -6.78 9.00 7.17
C PHE A 199 -8.20 9.54 7.31
N THR A 200 -8.42 10.34 8.34
CA THR A 200 -9.36 11.44 8.32
C THR A 200 -8.57 12.73 8.08
N GLU A 201 -9.18 13.91 8.09
CA GLU A 201 -8.51 15.18 7.73
C GLU A 201 -7.13 15.34 8.39
N ASP A 202 -7.05 15.22 9.71
CA ASP A 202 -5.82 15.43 10.49
C ASP A 202 -5.36 14.21 11.29
N VAL A 203 -6.04 13.09 11.18
CA VAL A 203 -5.76 11.90 12.00
C VAL A 203 -5.46 10.68 11.14
N LEU A 204 -4.30 10.06 11.37
CA LEU A 204 -4.04 8.69 10.96
C LEU A 204 -4.62 7.73 12.01
N HIS A 205 -5.47 6.84 11.55
CA HIS A 205 -5.93 5.68 12.31
C HIS A 205 -5.15 4.45 11.84
N ALA A 206 -4.65 3.65 12.77
CA ALA A 206 -4.04 2.36 12.47
C ALA A 206 -4.51 1.32 13.49
N THR A 207 -4.67 0.10 13.00
CA THR A 207 -5.17 -1.03 13.79
C THR A 207 -4.41 -2.28 13.40
N ILE A 208 -4.04 -3.08 14.39
CA ILE A 208 -3.56 -4.45 14.24
C ILE A 208 -4.51 -5.34 15.01
N LEU A 209 -4.91 -6.45 14.42
CA LEU A 209 -5.81 -7.45 14.99
C LEU A 209 -5.16 -8.83 14.85
N ASP A 210 -5.37 -9.68 15.86
CA ASP A 210 -4.90 -11.06 15.90
C ASP A 210 -5.99 -11.89 16.58
N ALA A 211 -6.77 -12.62 15.81
CA ALA A 211 -7.82 -13.49 16.30
C ALA A 211 -7.26 -14.88 16.62
N MET A 212 -7.85 -15.52 17.61
CA MET A 212 -7.47 -16.88 18.03
C MET A 212 -7.66 -17.88 16.88
N GLY A 213 -6.58 -18.64 16.58
CA GLY A 213 -6.60 -19.72 15.60
C GLY A 213 -6.19 -19.31 14.19
N HIS A 214 -6.30 -20.25 13.26
CA HIS A 214 -5.86 -20.07 11.86
C HIS A 214 -6.87 -20.67 10.87
N ASP A 215 -8.09 -20.86 11.31
CA ASP A 215 -9.18 -21.47 10.54
C ASP A 215 -10.16 -20.41 9.99
N LEU A 216 -11.28 -20.87 9.45
CA LEU A 216 -12.33 -19.98 8.95
C LEU A 216 -12.95 -19.12 10.05
N ALA A 217 -13.04 -19.66 11.28
CA ALA A 217 -13.62 -18.92 12.41
C ALA A 217 -12.72 -17.75 12.81
N SER A 218 -11.39 -17.93 12.80
CA SER A 218 -10.43 -16.83 13.06
C SER A 218 -10.50 -15.75 11.98
N GLY A 219 -10.56 -16.12 10.70
CA GLY A 219 -10.74 -15.16 9.61
C GLY A 219 -12.06 -14.38 9.69
N LEU A 220 -13.15 -15.06 10.10
CA LEU A 220 -14.44 -14.39 10.32
C LEU A 220 -14.36 -13.42 11.52
N THR A 221 -13.72 -13.85 12.61
CA THR A 221 -13.51 -13.03 13.81
C THR A 221 -12.79 -11.73 13.47
N THR A 222 -11.68 -11.82 12.77
CA THR A 222 -10.91 -10.68 12.29
C THR A 222 -11.74 -9.78 11.37
N SER A 223 -12.52 -10.37 10.45
CA SER A 223 -13.38 -9.61 9.54
C SER A 223 -14.46 -8.83 10.28
N VAL A 224 -15.11 -9.43 11.29
CA VAL A 224 -16.10 -8.77 12.16
C VAL A 224 -15.44 -7.66 12.98
N ALA A 225 -14.28 -7.91 13.57
CA ALA A 225 -13.53 -6.91 14.34
C ALA A 225 -13.13 -5.71 13.47
N MET A 226 -12.63 -5.95 12.24
CA MET A 226 -12.33 -4.89 11.27
C MET A 226 -13.57 -4.07 10.90
N ALA A 227 -14.68 -4.74 10.62
CA ALA A 227 -15.93 -4.08 10.26
C ALA A 227 -16.45 -3.21 11.43
N GLY A 228 -16.44 -3.74 12.67
CA GLY A 228 -16.80 -3.00 13.88
C GLY A 228 -15.92 -1.76 14.09
N SER A 229 -14.60 -1.93 13.99
CA SER A 229 -13.64 -0.83 14.10
C SER A 229 -13.86 0.25 13.04
N ARG A 230 -14.09 -0.13 11.77
CA ARG A 230 -14.37 0.81 10.69
C ARG A 230 -15.69 1.54 10.89
N ASN A 231 -16.73 0.84 11.33
CA ASN A 231 -18.02 1.44 11.61
C ASN A 231 -17.90 2.49 12.72
N ALA A 232 -17.32 2.13 13.86
CA ALA A 232 -17.10 3.06 14.99
C ALA A 232 -16.27 4.29 14.56
N ARG A 233 -15.16 4.08 13.84
CA ARG A 233 -14.33 5.18 13.32
C ARG A 233 -15.11 6.12 12.40
N ARG A 234 -15.94 5.59 11.49
CA ARG A 234 -16.72 6.39 10.52
C ARG A 234 -17.86 7.16 11.16
N THR A 235 -18.33 6.75 12.33
CA THR A 235 -19.32 7.48 13.14
C THR A 235 -18.70 8.47 14.12
N GLY A 236 -17.36 8.60 14.15
CA GLY A 236 -16.65 9.55 15.00
C GLY A 236 -16.38 9.07 16.41
N ALA A 237 -16.64 7.79 16.71
CA ALA A 237 -16.41 7.20 18.03
C ALA A 237 -14.97 7.44 18.53
N ASP A 238 -14.79 7.61 19.82
CA ASP A 238 -13.45 7.67 20.42
C ASP A 238 -12.81 6.27 20.51
N LEU A 239 -11.59 6.14 21.09
CA LEU A 239 -10.92 4.83 21.17
C LEU A 239 -11.63 3.86 22.12
N ALA A 240 -12.22 4.33 23.19
CA ALA A 240 -12.92 3.49 24.14
C ALA A 240 -14.24 2.97 23.53
N GLU A 241 -15.00 3.85 22.91
CA GLU A 241 -16.23 3.52 22.18
C GLU A 241 -15.96 2.56 21.03
N LEU A 242 -14.83 2.75 20.30
CA LEU A 242 -14.42 1.86 19.22
C LEU A 242 -14.14 0.45 19.73
N VAL A 243 -13.39 0.32 20.82
CA VAL A 243 -13.09 -0.98 21.44
C VAL A 243 -14.37 -1.65 21.92
N THR A 244 -15.25 -0.90 22.58
CA THR A 244 -16.57 -1.40 23.03
C THR A 244 -17.41 -1.90 21.86
N THR A 245 -17.44 -1.16 20.75
CA THR A 245 -18.18 -1.57 19.54
C THR A 245 -17.65 -2.88 18.96
N VAL A 246 -16.33 -3.07 18.94
CA VAL A 246 -15.72 -4.33 18.48
C VAL A 246 -16.05 -5.47 19.43
N ASP A 247 -15.92 -5.26 20.74
CA ASP A 247 -16.22 -6.26 21.77
C ASP A 247 -17.69 -6.71 21.73
N GLU A 248 -18.63 -5.78 21.67
CA GLU A 248 -20.06 -6.07 21.54
C GLU A 248 -20.40 -6.83 20.26
N ALA A 249 -19.73 -6.50 19.13
CA ALA A 249 -19.93 -7.19 17.88
C ALA A 249 -19.44 -8.64 17.97
N LEU A 250 -18.26 -8.86 18.54
CA LEU A 250 -17.70 -10.22 18.73
C LEU A 250 -18.56 -11.02 19.70
N ALA A 251 -18.92 -10.46 20.87
CA ALA A 251 -19.77 -11.12 21.86
C ALA A 251 -21.15 -11.53 21.30
N LYS A 252 -21.70 -10.69 20.41
CA LYS A 252 -23.01 -10.95 19.78
C LYS A 252 -22.97 -12.02 18.70
N TRP A 253 -21.96 -11.99 17.84
CA TRP A 253 -21.95 -12.81 16.65
C TRP A 253 -21.00 -14.03 16.71
N LEU A 254 -19.99 -13.96 17.58
CA LEU A 254 -18.92 -14.95 17.72
C LEU A 254 -18.54 -15.12 19.20
N PRO A 255 -19.48 -15.54 20.08
CA PRO A 255 -19.31 -15.55 21.54
C PRO A 255 -18.16 -16.44 22.04
N ASP A 256 -17.77 -17.46 21.24
CA ASP A 256 -16.70 -18.40 21.59
C ASP A 256 -15.34 -18.00 20.98
N GLN A 257 -15.27 -16.82 20.36
CA GLN A 257 -14.08 -16.30 19.72
C GLN A 257 -13.58 -15.05 20.42
N PHE A 258 -12.27 -14.85 20.42
CA PHE A 258 -11.66 -13.61 20.88
C PHE A 258 -10.57 -13.13 19.92
N CYS A 259 -10.27 -11.85 19.99
CA CYS A 259 -9.27 -11.20 19.17
C CYS A 259 -8.45 -10.26 20.06
N THR A 260 -7.13 -10.30 19.94
CA THR A 260 -6.27 -9.25 20.50
C THR A 260 -6.08 -8.16 19.46
N GLY A 261 -5.74 -6.94 19.92
CA GLY A 261 -5.48 -5.87 18.95
C GLY A 261 -4.91 -4.60 19.56
N VAL A 262 -4.39 -3.77 18.68
CA VAL A 262 -3.97 -2.39 19.02
C VAL A 262 -4.71 -1.43 18.10
N PHE A 263 -5.34 -0.44 18.69
CA PHE A 263 -6.03 0.65 17.99
C PHE A 263 -5.29 1.94 18.27
N LEU A 264 -4.91 2.66 17.22
CA LEU A 264 -4.03 3.81 17.31
C LEU A 264 -4.63 5.00 16.55
N ARG A 265 -4.47 6.20 17.11
CA ARG A 265 -4.79 7.49 16.49
C ARG A 265 -3.60 8.44 16.63
N LEU A 266 -3.08 8.89 15.50
CA LEU A 266 -2.04 9.90 15.44
C LEU A 266 -2.62 11.19 14.87
N HIS A 267 -2.69 12.24 15.68
CA HIS A 267 -3.05 13.57 15.22
C HIS A 267 -1.83 14.21 14.53
N MET A 268 -1.88 14.29 13.21
CA MET A 268 -0.72 14.65 12.37
C MET A 268 -0.16 16.05 12.62
N PRO A 269 -0.97 17.11 12.86
CA PRO A 269 -0.44 18.45 13.13
C PRO A 269 0.37 18.53 14.41
N SER A 270 -0.09 17.91 15.51
CA SER A 270 0.59 17.99 16.81
C SER A 270 1.55 16.83 17.10
N GLY A 271 1.46 15.73 16.32
CA GLY A 271 2.18 14.50 16.62
C GLY A 271 1.67 13.75 17.86
N ALA A 272 0.50 14.15 18.40
CA ALA A 272 -0.11 13.47 19.55
C ALA A 272 -0.58 12.09 19.15
N LEU A 273 -0.07 11.07 19.86
CA LEU A 273 -0.40 9.67 19.67
C LEU A 273 -1.27 9.19 20.82
N ARG A 274 -2.41 8.59 20.47
CA ARG A 274 -3.29 7.87 21.41
C ARG A 274 -3.46 6.44 20.91
N TRP A 275 -3.51 5.48 21.83
CA TRP A 275 -3.74 4.08 21.48
C TRP A 275 -4.49 3.35 22.58
N SER A 276 -5.11 2.24 22.21
CA SER A 276 -5.68 1.24 23.12
C SER A 276 -5.06 -0.11 22.76
N ASN A 277 -4.51 -0.81 23.74
CA ASN A 277 -3.98 -2.15 23.60
C ASN A 277 -4.91 -3.15 24.28
N CYS A 278 -5.48 -4.06 23.49
CA CYS A 278 -6.42 -5.09 23.89
C CYS A 278 -5.74 -6.46 23.92
N GLY A 279 -4.75 -6.63 24.78
CA GLY A 279 -4.06 -7.91 24.98
C GLY A 279 -3.02 -8.28 23.92
N HIS A 280 -2.70 -7.39 23.00
CA HIS A 280 -1.70 -7.59 21.95
C HIS A 280 -0.28 -7.20 22.45
N PRO A 281 0.81 -7.71 21.84
CA PRO A 281 2.17 -7.24 22.15
C PRO A 281 2.29 -5.71 22.09
N THR A 282 3.06 -5.16 23.03
CA THR A 282 3.18 -3.71 23.19
C THR A 282 3.87 -3.07 21.97
N PRO A 283 3.30 -2.00 21.38
CA PRO A 283 3.95 -1.25 20.31
C PRO A 283 5.29 -0.64 20.74
N LEU A 284 6.23 -0.56 19.82
CA LEU A 284 7.54 0.05 20.05
C LEU A 284 7.57 1.47 19.44
N VAL A 285 8.19 2.41 20.14
CA VAL A 285 8.41 3.76 19.62
C VAL A 285 9.90 3.99 19.40
N ILE A 286 10.27 4.25 18.14
CA ILE A 286 11.63 4.59 17.75
C ILE A 286 11.69 6.09 17.43
N ARG A 287 12.56 6.83 18.08
CA ARG A 287 12.79 8.24 17.84
C ARG A 287 14.28 8.52 17.69
N ARG A 288 14.68 9.21 16.61
CA ARG A 288 16.09 9.50 16.30
C ARG A 288 16.96 8.24 16.31
N GLN A 289 16.47 7.16 15.69
CA GLN A 289 17.14 5.84 15.59
C GLN A 289 17.38 5.15 16.95
N ARG A 290 16.67 5.55 17.98
CA ARG A 290 16.73 4.91 19.30
C ARG A 290 15.34 4.47 19.72
N LEU A 291 15.29 3.24 20.27
CA LEU A 291 14.13 2.75 20.96
C LEU A 291 13.89 3.63 22.20
N LEU A 292 12.67 4.10 22.39
CA LEU A 292 12.32 4.76 23.63
C LEU A 292 12.04 3.68 24.69
N ASP A 293 12.84 3.69 25.76
CA ASP A 293 12.80 2.71 26.88
C ASP A 293 11.52 2.77 27.73
N ARG A 294 10.62 3.68 27.47
CA ARG A 294 9.29 3.60 28.02
C ARG A 294 8.52 2.59 27.19
N GLU A 295 8.46 1.37 27.73
CA GLU A 295 7.31 0.51 27.42
C GLU A 295 6.08 1.40 27.53
N LEU A 296 5.32 1.48 26.43
CA LEU A 296 4.00 2.10 26.48
C LEU A 296 3.26 1.30 27.52
N GLU A 297 3.17 1.83 28.77
CA GLU A 297 2.72 1.11 29.94
C GLU A 297 1.42 0.36 29.61
N ARG A 298 1.35 -0.89 30.01
CA ARG A 298 0.19 -1.76 29.84
C ARG A 298 -1.01 -1.17 30.58
N GLY A 299 -1.66 -0.21 29.96
CA GLY A 299 -2.88 0.44 30.40
C GLY A 299 -3.90 0.37 29.27
N GLY A 300 -4.21 -0.84 28.82
CA GLY A 300 -5.29 -1.08 27.88
C GLY A 300 -6.46 -1.80 28.53
N PRO A 301 -7.66 -1.70 27.95
CA PRO A 301 -8.77 -2.58 28.33
C PRO A 301 -8.37 -4.03 28.14
N PRO A 302 -8.97 -4.98 28.85
CA PRO A 302 -8.81 -6.41 28.59
C PRO A 302 -9.18 -6.72 27.12
N PRO A 303 -8.69 -7.85 26.55
CA PRO A 303 -9.03 -8.25 25.19
C PRO A 303 -10.55 -8.30 25.04
N PRO A 304 -11.07 -7.95 23.85
CA PRO A 304 -12.49 -8.05 23.54
C PRO A 304 -13.03 -9.45 23.89
N GLY A 305 -14.06 -9.51 24.73
CA GLY A 305 -14.61 -10.74 25.33
C GLY A 305 -14.36 -10.91 26.84
N GLY A 306 -13.65 -10.01 27.51
CA GLY A 306 -13.24 -10.19 28.91
C GLY A 306 -13.24 -8.95 29.81
N GLY A 307 -14.37 -8.25 30.02
CA GLY A 307 -14.55 -7.24 31.08
C GLY A 307 -14.29 -5.77 30.71
N PRO A 308 -14.60 -4.80 31.61
CA PRO A 308 -14.62 -3.37 31.28
C PRO A 308 -13.22 -2.76 31.07
N PRO A 309 -13.09 -1.77 30.17
CA PRO A 309 -11.82 -1.18 29.75
C PRO A 309 -11.16 -0.29 30.82
N ALA A 310 -9.83 -0.37 30.93
CA ALA A 310 -9.02 0.63 31.62
C ALA A 310 -8.48 1.69 30.61
N ALA A 311 -8.62 2.97 30.92
CA ALA A 311 -8.16 4.06 30.09
C ALA A 311 -6.61 4.14 30.08
N GLY A 312 -6.00 3.90 28.97
CA GLY A 312 -4.56 4.10 28.78
C GLY A 312 -4.20 5.58 28.71
N GLY A 313 -3.19 6.00 29.47
CA GLY A 313 -2.71 7.37 29.50
C GLY A 313 -2.04 7.79 28.17
N ALA A 314 -2.30 9.01 27.72
CA ALA A 314 -1.61 9.59 26.58
C ALA A 314 -0.13 9.87 26.93
N PRO A 315 0.85 9.58 26.01
CA PRO A 315 2.19 10.02 26.24
C PRO A 315 2.27 11.55 26.26
N PRO A 316 3.15 12.14 27.07
CA PRO A 316 3.29 13.59 27.13
C PRO A 316 3.72 14.14 25.75
N PRO A 317 3.26 15.35 25.39
CA PRO A 317 3.65 15.99 24.13
C PRO A 317 5.19 16.15 24.08
N PRO A 318 5.78 16.18 22.88
CA PRO A 318 7.21 16.38 22.72
C PRO A 318 7.59 17.72 23.36
N GLN A 319 8.49 17.71 24.33
CA GLN A 319 9.01 18.94 24.92
C GLN A 319 9.73 19.71 23.81
N ALA A 320 9.27 20.93 23.54
CA ALA A 320 9.97 21.86 22.66
C ALA A 320 11.39 22.03 23.18
N GLY A 321 12.39 21.73 22.34
CA GLY A 321 13.77 21.83 22.69
C GLY A 321 14.10 23.24 23.22
N ARG A 322 14.54 23.35 24.46
CA ARG A 322 15.13 24.57 25.00
C ARG A 322 16.31 24.92 24.08
N ARG A 323 16.19 26.01 23.37
CA ARG A 323 17.34 26.66 22.73
C ARG A 323 18.28 27.05 23.87
N GLY A 324 19.45 26.40 23.95
CA GLY A 324 20.53 26.84 24.81
C GLY A 324 20.98 28.24 24.34
N GLY A 325 20.73 29.26 25.17
CA GLY A 325 21.38 30.51 25.05
C GLY A 325 22.82 30.32 25.47
N GLY A 326 23.75 30.43 24.53
CA GLY A 326 25.14 30.60 24.82
C GLY A 326 25.38 32.07 25.22
N GLY A 327 25.92 32.25 26.38
CA GLY A 327 26.68 33.42 26.77
C GLY A 327 28.15 33.15 26.51
#